data_b5eae0561945d0d78df8ce7aaf3353a9
#
_entry.id   b5eae0561945d0d78df8ce7aaf3353a9
#
_cell.length_a   1.000
_cell.length_b   1.000
_cell.length_c   1.000
_cell.angle_alpha   90.00
_cell.angle_beta   90.00
_cell.angle_gamma   90.00
#
_symmetry.space_group_name_H-M   'P 1'
#
loop_
_entity.id
_entity.type
_entity.pdbx_description
1 polymer ?
#
loop_
_entity_poly.entity_id
_entity_poly.type
_entity_poly.pdbx_seq_one_letter_code
_entity_poly.pdbx_strand_id
1 'polypeptide(L)'
;MRCASRAEVDARGRANALQWAGRRAEADAAARHGVALGLWANPWQRPAKHVAGLTARPWWAPSAAAPGLCRRLHAHHAAIAAELAALRNRAGGCAPQDEGLHDARNGSWRVCDVMKRCRAGGAARAAVAATCAALRLAGVDDPGAERGGWPMLSVQFSVLDGGSHVRPHTGTSNRKLVLHYGVAVPDGALLRAAARWRPFRHAACIAFDDSFEHEVRHLGAGPRATLVVQVVHPDLRGDYYDFMTR
;
A
#
# COMPACT_ATOMS: atom_id res chain seq x y z
N MET A 1 16.78 22.12 2.22
CA MET A 1 16.03 21.12 3.02
C MET A 1 16.41 21.30 4.49
N ARG A 2 15.47 21.63 5.37
CA ARG A 2 15.73 21.74 6.81
C ARG A 2 15.74 20.31 7.40
N CYS A 3 16.85 19.90 8.02
CA CYS A 3 16.88 18.64 8.75
C CYS A 3 15.92 18.69 9.94
N ALA A 4 15.14 17.61 10.15
CA ALA A 4 14.28 17.50 11.30
C ALA A 4 15.09 17.58 12.59
N SER A 5 14.63 18.35 13.56
CA SER A 5 15.28 18.42 14.89
C SER A 5 15.15 17.06 15.61
N ARG A 6 16.02 16.80 16.58
CA ARG A 6 15.96 15.58 17.40
C ARG A 6 14.60 15.42 18.09
N ALA A 7 14.00 16.52 18.55
CA ALA A 7 12.65 16.52 19.14
C ALA A 7 11.56 16.12 18.15
N GLU A 8 11.71 16.48 16.86
CA GLU A 8 10.79 16.09 15.79
C GLU A 8 10.84 14.58 15.52
N VAL A 9 12.05 14.00 15.48
CA VAL A 9 12.24 12.55 15.29
C VAL A 9 11.66 11.78 16.48
N ASP A 10 11.90 12.24 17.71
CA ASP A 10 11.42 11.60 18.93
C ASP A 10 9.90 11.66 19.07
N ALA A 11 9.25 12.78 18.71
CA ALA A 11 7.79 12.90 18.76
C ALA A 11 7.08 11.96 17.76
N ARG A 12 7.64 11.84 16.54
CA ARG A 12 7.11 10.93 15.50
C ARG A 12 7.25 9.47 15.92
N GLY A 13 8.43 9.08 16.39
CA GLY A 13 8.70 7.74 16.90
C GLY A 13 7.79 7.36 18.06
N ARG A 14 7.54 8.28 18.99
CA ARG A 14 6.70 8.07 20.16
C ARG A 14 5.23 7.79 19.82
N ALA A 15 4.62 8.57 18.93
CA ALA A 15 3.21 8.36 18.55
C ALA A 15 3.00 6.99 17.90
N ASN A 16 3.89 6.59 16.99
CA ASN A 16 3.82 5.30 16.33
C ASN A 16 4.13 4.13 17.29
N ALA A 17 5.13 4.27 18.16
CA ALA A 17 5.46 3.25 19.16
C ALA A 17 4.30 3.02 20.15
N LEU A 18 3.65 4.08 20.64
CA LEU A 18 2.47 4.00 21.49
C LEU A 18 1.31 3.29 20.79
N GLN A 19 1.12 3.56 19.51
CA GLN A 19 0.09 2.91 18.72
C GLN A 19 0.36 1.42 18.53
N TRP A 20 1.58 1.03 18.24
CA TRP A 20 1.97 -0.38 18.13
C TRP A 20 1.89 -1.12 19.45
N ALA A 21 2.12 -0.42 20.56
CA ALA A 21 1.91 -0.94 21.91
C ALA A 21 0.43 -1.03 22.33
N GLY A 22 -0.52 -0.66 21.45
CA GLY A 22 -1.96 -0.67 21.74
C GLY A 22 -2.43 0.48 22.67
N ARG A 23 -1.54 1.44 23.01
CA ARG A 23 -1.81 2.59 23.90
C ARG A 23 -2.46 3.74 23.11
N ARG A 24 -3.66 3.48 22.56
CA ARG A 24 -4.29 4.34 21.55
C ARG A 24 -4.53 5.77 22.05
N ALA A 25 -5.07 5.95 23.24
CA ALA A 25 -5.35 7.29 23.79
C ALA A 25 -4.07 8.15 23.91
N GLU A 26 -2.97 7.53 24.30
CA GLU A 26 -1.68 8.20 24.41
C GLU A 26 -1.04 8.46 23.04
N ALA A 27 -1.19 7.53 22.08
CA ALA A 27 -0.78 7.72 20.71
C ALA A 27 -1.51 8.93 20.07
N ASP A 28 -2.82 9.03 20.29
CA ASP A 28 -3.65 10.14 19.81
C ASP A 28 -3.25 11.46 20.47
N ALA A 29 -2.94 11.46 21.78
CA ALA A 29 -2.44 12.64 22.48
C ALA A 29 -1.08 13.08 21.93
N ALA A 30 -0.15 12.14 21.73
CA ALA A 30 1.16 12.41 21.14
C ALA A 30 1.04 12.94 19.68
N ALA A 31 0.09 12.41 18.92
CA ALA A 31 -0.18 12.87 17.56
C ALA A 31 -0.71 14.33 17.55
N ARG A 32 -1.67 14.66 18.41
CA ARG A 32 -2.16 16.05 18.56
C ARG A 32 -1.07 17.00 19.03
N HIS A 33 -0.23 16.55 19.95
CA HIS A 33 0.92 17.34 20.38
C HIS A 33 1.88 17.63 19.24
N GLY A 34 2.16 16.64 18.38
CA GLY A 34 2.97 16.82 17.18
C GLY A 34 2.38 17.82 16.19
N VAL A 35 1.05 17.86 16.03
CA VAL A 35 0.36 18.89 15.24
C VAL A 35 0.57 20.27 15.88
N ALA A 36 0.41 20.40 17.20
CA ALA A 36 0.62 21.66 17.92
C ALA A 36 2.07 22.19 17.79
N LEU A 37 3.03 21.27 17.64
CA LEU A 37 4.45 21.61 17.38
C LEU A 37 4.76 21.87 15.88
N GLY A 38 3.76 21.77 14.99
CA GLY A 38 3.95 21.97 13.55
C GLY A 38 4.72 20.85 12.84
N LEU A 39 4.84 19.66 13.45
CA LEU A 39 5.56 18.52 12.88
C LEU A 39 4.82 17.87 11.71
N TRP A 40 3.50 17.91 11.72
CA TRP A 40 2.59 17.48 10.67
C TRP A 40 1.28 18.28 10.70
N ALA A 41 0.57 18.29 9.56
CA ALA A 41 -0.61 19.14 9.40
C ALA A 41 -1.87 18.62 10.11
N ASN A 42 -1.92 17.31 10.39
CA ASN A 42 -3.06 16.67 11.06
C ASN A 42 -2.62 15.42 11.83
N PRO A 43 -3.37 14.95 12.84
CA PRO A 43 -2.96 13.84 13.70
C PRO A 43 -2.97 12.48 13.00
N TRP A 44 -3.58 12.37 11.82
CA TRP A 44 -3.68 11.10 11.09
C TRP A 44 -2.48 10.84 10.16
N GLN A 45 -1.83 11.90 9.64
CA GLN A 45 -0.72 11.77 8.69
C GLN A 45 0.63 11.92 9.40
N ARG A 46 1.25 10.79 9.73
CA ARG A 46 2.46 10.74 10.57
C ARG A 46 3.60 9.90 9.97
N PRO A 47 3.95 10.06 8.69
CA PRO A 47 5.03 9.27 8.12
C PRO A 47 6.39 9.64 8.75
N ALA A 48 7.30 8.68 8.83
CA ALA A 48 8.66 8.92 9.33
C ALA A 48 9.40 9.94 8.45
N LYS A 49 9.16 9.88 7.12
CA LYS A 49 9.74 10.80 6.13
C LYS A 49 8.60 11.61 5.50
N HIS A 50 8.41 12.84 5.96
CA HIS A 50 7.38 13.74 5.45
C HIS A 50 7.97 14.77 4.49
N VAL A 51 7.37 14.90 3.32
CA VAL A 51 7.65 15.96 2.34
C VAL A 51 6.54 16.99 2.42
N ALA A 52 6.90 18.23 2.72
CA ALA A 52 5.96 19.33 2.74
C ALA A 52 5.50 19.71 1.33
N GLY A 53 4.28 20.27 1.22
CA GLY A 53 3.74 20.78 -0.04
C GLY A 53 3.04 19.75 -0.93
N LEU A 54 3.11 18.45 -0.61
CA LEU A 54 2.35 17.45 -1.35
C LEU A 54 0.87 17.50 -0.96
N THR A 55 -0.01 17.24 -1.92
CA THR A 55 -1.45 17.14 -1.72
C THR A 55 -1.77 16.03 -0.72
N ALA A 56 -2.19 16.40 0.49
CA ALA A 56 -2.48 15.46 1.57
C ALA A 56 -3.97 15.14 1.64
N ARG A 57 -4.35 13.92 1.29
CA ARG A 57 -5.72 13.40 1.46
C ARG A 57 -5.68 11.90 1.70
N PRO A 58 -6.43 11.38 2.70
CA PRO A 58 -6.38 9.95 3.02
C PRO A 58 -6.88 9.06 1.89
N TRP A 59 -7.84 9.52 1.10
CA TRP A 59 -8.45 8.77 0.00
C TRP A 59 -8.24 9.46 -1.34
N TRP A 60 -7.90 8.68 -2.35
CA TRP A 60 -7.70 9.13 -3.72
C TRP A 60 -8.65 8.43 -4.68
N ALA A 61 -9.03 9.10 -5.75
CA ALA A 61 -9.65 8.43 -6.88
C ALA A 61 -8.60 7.51 -7.53
N PRO A 62 -8.90 6.23 -7.80
CA PRO A 62 -7.93 5.34 -8.45
C PRO A 62 -7.42 5.88 -9.79
N SER A 63 -8.25 6.62 -10.53
CA SER A 63 -7.87 7.27 -11.79
C SER A 63 -6.89 8.44 -11.59
N ALA A 64 -6.91 9.11 -10.44
CA ALA A 64 -5.93 10.15 -10.10
C ALA A 64 -4.63 9.53 -9.57
N ALA A 65 -4.72 8.44 -8.81
CA ALA A 65 -3.57 7.71 -8.30
C ALA A 65 -2.78 7.00 -9.42
N ALA A 66 -3.46 6.31 -10.33
CA ALA A 66 -2.86 5.60 -11.46
C ALA A 66 -3.85 5.53 -12.64
N PRO A 67 -3.85 6.53 -13.53
CA PRO A 67 -4.78 6.59 -14.66
C PRO A 67 -4.75 5.34 -15.54
N GLY A 68 -5.95 4.79 -15.81
CA GLY A 68 -6.13 3.62 -16.66
C GLY A 68 -5.69 2.28 -16.06
N LEU A 69 -4.95 2.26 -14.95
CA LEU A 69 -4.45 1.01 -14.35
C LEU A 69 -5.60 0.07 -13.97
N CYS A 70 -6.61 0.56 -13.26
CA CYS A 70 -7.73 -0.27 -12.82
C CYS A 70 -8.51 -0.89 -13.97
N ARG A 71 -8.71 -0.17 -15.07
CA ARG A 71 -9.36 -0.69 -16.26
C ARG A 71 -8.55 -1.83 -16.89
N ARG A 72 -7.23 -1.71 -16.94
CA ARG A 72 -6.34 -2.76 -17.47
C ARG A 72 -6.31 -3.99 -16.56
N LEU A 73 -6.20 -3.80 -15.25
CA LEU A 73 -6.27 -4.90 -14.28
C LEU A 73 -7.62 -5.63 -14.38
N HIS A 74 -8.70 -4.88 -14.55
CA HIS A 74 -10.04 -5.47 -14.74
C HIS A 74 -10.11 -6.29 -16.04
N ALA A 75 -9.56 -5.81 -17.14
CA ALA A 75 -9.54 -6.55 -18.41
C ALA A 75 -8.73 -7.87 -18.33
N HIS A 76 -7.77 -7.98 -17.40
CA HIS A 76 -6.96 -9.18 -17.18
C HIS A 76 -7.37 -9.96 -15.93
N HIS A 77 -8.50 -9.64 -15.32
CA HIS A 77 -8.89 -10.14 -14.00
C HIS A 77 -8.82 -11.67 -13.86
N ALA A 78 -9.43 -12.42 -14.79
CA ALA A 78 -9.47 -13.87 -14.73
C ALA A 78 -8.06 -14.51 -14.75
N ALA A 79 -7.17 -13.98 -15.61
CA ALA A 79 -5.79 -14.45 -15.70
C ALA A 79 -5.00 -14.11 -14.43
N ILE A 80 -5.15 -12.89 -13.91
CA ILE A 80 -4.51 -12.45 -12.64
C ILE A 80 -4.98 -13.35 -11.47
N ALA A 81 -6.25 -13.68 -11.41
CA ALA A 81 -6.79 -14.57 -10.37
C ALA A 81 -6.22 -16.00 -10.47
N ALA A 82 -6.10 -16.54 -11.69
CA ALA A 82 -5.50 -17.85 -11.94
C ALA A 82 -4.01 -17.88 -11.56
N GLU A 83 -3.25 -16.84 -11.90
CA GLU A 83 -1.83 -16.70 -11.51
C GLU A 83 -1.66 -16.66 -10.00
N LEU A 84 -2.49 -15.88 -9.28
CA LEU A 84 -2.47 -15.87 -7.83
C LEU A 84 -2.80 -17.24 -7.22
N ALA A 85 -3.81 -17.94 -7.74
CA ALA A 85 -4.16 -19.26 -7.27
C ALA A 85 -2.99 -20.24 -7.44
N ALA A 86 -2.33 -20.23 -8.59
CA ALA A 86 -1.14 -21.03 -8.85
C ALA A 86 0.03 -20.69 -7.91
N LEU A 87 0.28 -19.41 -7.64
CA LEU A 87 1.31 -18.97 -6.70
C LEU A 87 1.04 -19.42 -5.26
N ARG A 88 -0.22 -19.38 -4.82
CA ARG A 88 -0.58 -19.81 -3.46
C ARG A 88 -0.35 -21.30 -3.22
N ASN A 89 -0.51 -22.12 -4.27
CA ASN A 89 -0.32 -23.57 -4.22
C ASN A 89 1.13 -24.00 -4.44
N ARG A 90 2.02 -23.08 -4.78
CA ARG A 90 3.43 -23.39 -5.05
C ARG A 90 4.31 -23.10 -3.82
N ALA A 91 5.23 -24.01 -3.52
CA ALA A 91 6.27 -23.77 -2.50
C ALA A 91 7.08 -22.50 -2.86
N GLY A 92 7.23 -21.59 -1.91
CA GLY A 92 7.91 -20.29 -2.12
C GLY A 92 7.14 -19.30 -3.03
N GLY A 93 5.90 -19.60 -3.39
CA GLY A 93 5.07 -18.71 -4.18
C GLY A 93 4.72 -17.42 -3.42
N CYS A 94 4.32 -17.57 -2.15
CA CYS A 94 4.00 -16.47 -1.24
C CYS A 94 4.68 -16.70 0.11
N ALA A 95 5.19 -15.63 0.71
CA ALA A 95 5.81 -15.67 2.03
C ALA A 95 4.87 -15.12 3.12
N PRO A 96 4.99 -15.56 4.37
CA PRO A 96 4.34 -14.87 5.48
C PRO A 96 4.80 -13.40 5.54
N GLN A 97 3.86 -12.51 5.85
CA GLN A 97 4.16 -11.11 6.13
C GLN A 97 4.23 -10.93 7.64
N ASP A 98 5.44 -10.71 8.14
CA ASP A 98 5.68 -10.52 9.56
C ASP A 98 6.30 -9.12 9.81
N GLU A 99 5.44 -8.11 9.83
CA GLU A 99 5.83 -6.74 10.21
C GLU A 99 5.38 -6.41 11.64
N GLY A 100 4.97 -7.41 12.44
CA GLY A 100 4.41 -7.19 13.76
C GLY A 100 3.06 -6.45 13.77
N LEU A 101 2.49 -6.20 12.59
CA LEU A 101 1.21 -5.48 12.42
C LEU A 101 0.00 -6.41 12.38
N HIS A 102 0.21 -7.67 12.04
CA HIS A 102 -0.85 -8.67 11.94
C HIS A 102 -1.19 -9.25 13.31
N ASP A 103 -2.46 -9.31 13.66
CA ASP A 103 -2.92 -10.08 14.82
C ASP A 103 -3.00 -11.56 14.41
N ALA A 104 -1.93 -12.28 14.67
CA ALA A 104 -1.75 -13.67 14.25
C ALA A 104 -2.67 -14.69 14.95
N ARG A 105 -3.50 -14.24 15.92
CA ARG A 105 -4.45 -15.14 16.62
C ARG A 105 -5.52 -15.69 15.69
N ASN A 106 -5.82 -14.98 14.60
CA ASN A 106 -6.88 -15.33 13.67
C ASN A 106 -6.35 -15.30 12.22
N GLY A 107 -5.83 -16.43 11.74
CA GLY A 107 -5.43 -16.59 10.33
C GLY A 107 -4.02 -16.09 10.01
N SER A 108 -3.70 -16.01 8.73
CA SER A 108 -2.40 -15.62 8.22
C SER A 108 -2.48 -14.40 7.30
N TRP A 109 -1.38 -13.67 7.23
CA TRP A 109 -1.14 -12.67 6.20
C TRP A 109 0.06 -13.10 5.37
N ARG A 110 -0.13 -13.22 4.06
CA ARG A 110 0.91 -13.66 3.12
C ARG A 110 1.04 -12.70 1.97
N VAL A 111 2.25 -12.55 1.47
CA VAL A 111 2.55 -11.72 0.29
C VAL A 111 3.27 -12.53 -0.79
N CYS A 112 2.95 -12.25 -2.05
CA CYS A 112 3.63 -12.82 -3.19
C CYS A 112 4.19 -11.67 -4.01
N ASP A 113 5.52 -11.52 -4.05
CA ASP A 113 6.18 -10.42 -4.77
C ASP A 113 5.98 -10.58 -6.27
N VAL A 114 5.29 -9.66 -6.90
CA VAL A 114 5.05 -9.61 -8.35
C VAL A 114 6.15 -8.83 -9.06
N MET A 115 6.55 -7.69 -8.50
CA MET A 115 7.55 -6.83 -9.11
C MET A 115 8.88 -7.57 -9.34
N LYS A 116 9.36 -8.26 -8.31
CA LYS A 116 10.56 -9.09 -8.40
C LYS A 116 10.43 -10.18 -9.48
N ARG A 117 9.26 -10.83 -9.57
CA ARG A 117 9.01 -11.86 -10.58
C ARG A 117 8.97 -11.29 -12.00
N CYS A 118 8.32 -10.15 -12.20
CA CYS A 118 8.29 -9.48 -13.50
C CYS A 118 9.70 -9.11 -13.99
N ARG A 119 10.58 -8.70 -13.07
CA ARG A 119 11.97 -8.32 -13.37
C ARG A 119 12.92 -9.51 -13.55
N ALA A 120 12.66 -10.63 -12.88
CA ALA A 120 13.57 -11.78 -12.92
C ALA A 120 13.60 -12.51 -14.27
N GLY A 121 12.54 -12.42 -15.08
CA GLY A 121 12.43 -13.19 -16.33
C GLY A 121 12.17 -14.69 -16.11
N GLY A 122 12.24 -15.46 -17.20
CA GLY A 122 12.11 -16.93 -17.17
C GLY A 122 10.84 -17.45 -16.48
N ALA A 123 10.96 -18.57 -15.77
CA ALA A 123 9.84 -19.20 -15.08
C ALA A 123 9.19 -18.35 -13.99
N ALA A 124 9.96 -17.48 -13.33
CA ALA A 124 9.43 -16.57 -12.31
C ALA A 124 8.45 -15.56 -12.93
N ARG A 125 8.83 -14.99 -14.07
CA ARG A 125 7.98 -14.08 -14.83
C ARG A 125 6.78 -14.79 -15.45
N ALA A 126 6.99 -16.01 -16.00
CA ALA A 126 5.91 -16.80 -16.59
C ALA A 126 4.78 -17.07 -15.59
N ALA A 127 5.11 -17.22 -14.30
CA ALA A 127 4.13 -17.42 -13.23
C ALA A 127 3.21 -16.23 -12.95
N VAL A 128 3.51 -15.03 -13.47
CA VAL A 128 2.75 -13.78 -13.30
C VAL A 128 2.68 -12.99 -14.62
N ALA A 129 2.68 -13.67 -15.76
CA ALA A 129 2.81 -13.07 -17.08
C ALA A 129 1.68 -12.09 -17.40
N ALA A 130 0.43 -12.46 -17.11
CA ALA A 130 -0.73 -11.61 -17.35
C ALA A 130 -0.73 -10.39 -16.41
N THR A 131 -0.34 -10.58 -15.15
CA THR A 131 -0.17 -9.48 -14.21
C THR A 131 0.92 -8.51 -14.69
N CYS A 132 2.08 -9.03 -15.10
CA CYS A 132 3.15 -8.18 -15.67
C CYS A 132 2.69 -7.44 -16.93
N ALA A 133 1.93 -8.10 -17.82
CA ALA A 133 1.40 -7.47 -19.03
C ALA A 133 0.40 -6.34 -18.70
N ALA A 134 -0.53 -6.58 -17.76
CA ALA A 134 -1.47 -5.56 -17.31
C ALA A 134 -0.77 -4.34 -16.69
N LEU A 135 0.28 -4.57 -15.93
CA LEU A 135 1.11 -3.53 -15.34
C LEU A 135 1.91 -2.75 -16.40
N ARG A 136 2.51 -3.43 -17.38
CA ARG A 136 3.27 -2.81 -18.48
C ARG A 136 2.41 -1.90 -19.36
N LEU A 137 1.19 -2.36 -19.69
CA LEU A 137 0.22 -1.55 -20.39
C LEU A 137 -0.13 -0.26 -19.62
N ALA A 138 0.22 -0.19 -18.33
CA ALA A 138 0.09 1.00 -17.52
C ALA A 138 1.32 1.94 -17.56
N GLY A 139 2.34 1.62 -18.35
CA GLY A 139 3.58 2.39 -18.41
C GLY A 139 4.47 2.23 -17.17
N VAL A 140 4.51 1.01 -16.61
CA VAL A 140 4.98 0.80 -15.24
C VAL A 140 6.36 0.16 -15.14
N ASP A 141 6.82 -0.53 -16.17
CA ASP A 141 8.02 -1.38 -16.12
C ASP A 141 9.16 -0.91 -17.01
N ASP A 142 9.01 0.20 -17.69
CA ASP A 142 10.05 0.71 -18.55
C ASP A 142 10.86 1.77 -17.79
N PRO A 143 12.12 1.51 -17.41
CA PRO A 143 13.02 2.58 -16.96
C PRO A 143 13.26 3.63 -18.04
N GLY A 144 12.88 3.31 -19.31
CA GLY A 144 12.80 4.22 -20.42
C GLY A 144 11.38 4.65 -20.77
N ALA A 145 10.34 4.31 -19.97
CA ALA A 145 8.98 4.83 -20.15
C ALA A 145 9.01 6.35 -20.01
N GLU A 146 9.38 6.93 -21.11
CA GLU A 146 9.56 8.34 -21.31
C GLU A 146 8.27 9.07 -20.91
N ARG A 147 8.41 10.01 -19.97
CA ARG A 147 7.59 11.21 -19.83
C ARG A 147 6.06 11.01 -19.87
N GLY A 148 5.53 10.11 -19.06
CA GLY A 148 4.08 9.86 -18.96
C GLY A 148 3.72 8.57 -18.25
N GLY A 149 4.69 7.71 -17.98
CA GLY A 149 4.53 6.50 -17.19
C GLY A 149 4.32 6.78 -15.70
N TRP A 150 3.77 5.81 -14.97
CA TRP A 150 3.56 5.87 -13.53
C TRP A 150 4.66 5.06 -12.85
N PRO A 151 5.67 5.70 -12.22
CA PRO A 151 6.68 4.93 -11.54
C PRO A 151 6.06 4.11 -10.42
N MET A 152 6.13 2.79 -10.54
CA MET A 152 5.77 1.88 -9.46
C MET A 152 6.97 1.60 -8.57
N LEU A 153 6.72 1.67 -7.28
CA LEU A 153 7.73 1.42 -6.26
C LEU A 153 7.70 -0.03 -5.79
N SER A 154 6.51 -0.65 -5.79
CA SER A 154 6.30 -2.02 -5.36
C SER A 154 5.01 -2.58 -5.95
N VAL A 155 5.01 -3.87 -6.28
CA VAL A 155 3.81 -4.62 -6.67
C VAL A 155 3.84 -6.00 -6.03
N GLN A 156 2.77 -6.34 -5.31
CA GLN A 156 2.65 -7.64 -4.67
C GLN A 156 1.18 -8.07 -4.54
N PHE A 157 0.92 -9.37 -4.54
CA PHE A 157 -0.33 -9.86 -4.02
C PHE A 157 -0.27 -9.87 -2.50
N SER A 158 -1.36 -9.47 -1.86
CA SER A 158 -1.57 -9.53 -0.42
C SER A 158 -2.77 -10.39 -0.14
N VAL A 159 -2.56 -11.50 0.55
CA VAL A 159 -3.59 -12.47 0.92
C VAL A 159 -3.74 -12.47 2.43
N LEU A 160 -4.93 -12.16 2.90
CA LEU A 160 -5.28 -12.03 4.31
C LEU A 160 -6.46 -12.96 4.62
N ASP A 161 -6.28 -13.88 5.54
CA ASP A 161 -7.32 -14.84 5.93
C ASP A 161 -8.49 -14.16 6.67
N GLY A 162 -9.66 -14.80 6.65
CA GLY A 162 -10.84 -14.33 7.39
C GLY A 162 -10.60 -14.24 8.89
N GLY A 163 -11.25 -13.29 9.55
CA GLY A 163 -11.05 -12.99 10.98
C GLY A 163 -9.78 -12.21 11.30
N SER A 164 -8.99 -11.84 10.30
CA SER A 164 -7.70 -11.15 10.49
C SER A 164 -7.83 -9.64 10.67
N HIS A 165 -6.89 -9.06 11.41
CA HIS A 165 -6.74 -7.63 11.59
C HIS A 165 -5.29 -7.20 11.37
N VAL A 166 -5.05 -6.37 10.38
CA VAL A 166 -3.79 -5.62 10.24
C VAL A 166 -3.97 -4.32 11.02
N ARG A 167 -3.23 -4.20 12.13
CA ARG A 167 -3.39 -3.13 13.12
C ARG A 167 -3.15 -1.74 12.54
N PRO A 168 -3.70 -0.68 13.15
CA PRO A 168 -3.48 0.70 12.74
C PRO A 168 -1.99 1.03 12.67
N HIS A 169 -1.55 1.58 11.54
CA HIS A 169 -0.17 2.00 11.30
C HIS A 169 -0.11 3.10 10.25
N THR A 170 1.06 3.68 10.04
CA THR A 170 1.34 4.65 8.99
C THR A 170 2.49 4.14 8.12
N GLY A 171 2.43 4.39 6.83
CA GLY A 171 3.54 4.20 5.92
C GLY A 171 4.72 5.12 6.26
N THR A 172 5.88 4.79 5.72
CA THR A 172 7.13 5.49 6.04
C THR A 172 7.24 6.86 5.40
N SER A 173 6.48 7.16 4.32
CA SER A 173 6.60 8.40 3.57
C SER A 173 5.29 8.75 2.86
N ASN A 174 5.01 10.06 2.69
CA ASN A 174 3.92 10.60 1.87
C ASN A 174 4.29 10.80 0.39
N ARG A 175 5.42 10.22 -0.07
CA ARG A 175 5.88 10.32 -1.47
C ARG A 175 5.22 9.34 -2.41
N LYS A 176 4.34 8.49 -1.90
CA LYS A 176 3.67 7.42 -2.64
C LYS A 176 2.21 7.31 -2.26
N LEU A 177 1.45 6.74 -3.16
CA LEU A 177 0.08 6.28 -2.91
C LEU A 177 0.03 4.76 -3.03
N VAL A 178 -0.92 4.15 -2.35
CA VAL A 178 -1.19 2.71 -2.42
C VAL A 178 -2.52 2.49 -3.10
N LEU A 179 -2.50 1.64 -4.14
CA LEU A 179 -3.67 1.17 -4.83
C LEU A 179 -3.84 -0.33 -4.56
N HIS A 180 -5.02 -0.75 -4.12
CA HIS A 180 -5.41 -2.14 -4.04
C HIS A 180 -6.41 -2.47 -5.12
N TYR A 181 -6.14 -3.49 -5.91
CA TYR A 181 -7.11 -4.10 -6.83
C TYR A 181 -7.60 -5.42 -6.23
N GLY A 182 -8.91 -5.56 -6.06
CA GLY A 182 -9.52 -6.76 -5.49
C GLY A 182 -9.48 -7.95 -6.45
N VAL A 183 -8.62 -8.94 -6.17
CA VAL A 183 -8.52 -10.16 -6.99
C VAL A 183 -9.54 -11.20 -6.55
N ALA A 184 -9.63 -11.47 -5.25
CA ALA A 184 -10.66 -12.28 -4.64
C ALA A 184 -11.04 -11.63 -3.32
N VAL A 185 -12.23 -11.07 -3.26
CA VAL A 185 -12.68 -10.29 -2.11
C VAL A 185 -14.05 -10.79 -1.66
N PRO A 186 -14.10 -11.59 -0.58
CA PRO A 186 -15.34 -11.93 0.08
C PRO A 186 -15.89 -10.71 0.85
N ASP A 187 -17.14 -10.80 1.28
CA ASP A 187 -17.75 -9.78 2.12
C ASP A 187 -17.01 -9.62 3.46
N GLY A 188 -17.11 -8.45 4.07
CA GLY A 188 -16.55 -8.15 5.38
C GLY A 188 -15.08 -7.70 5.36
N ALA A 189 -14.45 -7.55 4.19
CA ALA A 189 -13.11 -6.99 4.08
C ALA A 189 -13.15 -5.46 3.97
N LEU A 190 -12.56 -4.76 4.94
CA LEU A 190 -12.63 -3.32 5.14
C LEU A 190 -11.23 -2.70 5.27
N LEU A 191 -11.02 -1.54 4.67
CA LEU A 191 -9.86 -0.68 4.86
C LEU A 191 -10.30 0.64 5.49
N ARG A 192 -9.64 1.05 6.57
CA ARG A 192 -9.76 2.40 7.13
C ARG A 192 -8.54 3.22 6.72
N ALA A 193 -8.76 4.45 6.29
CA ALA A 193 -7.71 5.46 6.20
C ALA A 193 -8.22 6.74 6.88
N ALA A 194 -7.44 7.28 7.80
CA ALA A 194 -7.84 8.28 8.77
C ALA A 194 -9.13 7.84 9.50
N ALA A 195 -10.18 8.66 9.49
CA ALA A 195 -11.44 8.40 10.20
C ALA A 195 -12.46 7.57 9.38
N ARG A 196 -12.17 7.21 8.13
CA ARG A 196 -13.18 6.62 7.24
C ARG A 196 -12.86 5.18 6.85
N TRP A 197 -13.85 4.29 6.96
CA TRP A 197 -13.84 2.93 6.45
C TRP A 197 -14.38 2.85 5.04
N ARG A 198 -13.79 2.01 4.20
CA ARG A 198 -14.29 1.64 2.87
C ARG A 198 -14.16 0.13 2.68
N PRO A 199 -15.18 -0.53 2.07
CA PRO A 199 -15.07 -1.95 1.75
C PRO A 199 -14.11 -2.16 0.56
N PHE A 200 -13.33 -3.21 0.64
CA PHE A 200 -12.75 -3.79 -0.57
C PHE A 200 -13.86 -4.37 -1.43
N ARG A 201 -13.70 -4.33 -2.74
CA ARG A 201 -14.64 -4.91 -3.68
C ARG A 201 -13.91 -5.79 -4.69
N HIS A 202 -14.56 -6.90 -5.09
CA HIS A 202 -14.07 -7.78 -6.12
C HIS A 202 -13.95 -7.04 -7.46
N ALA A 203 -12.88 -7.30 -8.22
CA ALA A 203 -12.57 -6.69 -9.52
C ALA A 203 -12.58 -5.15 -9.54
N ALA A 204 -12.38 -4.49 -8.39
CA ALA A 204 -12.40 -3.05 -8.26
C ALA A 204 -11.15 -2.52 -7.53
N CYS A 205 -10.86 -1.24 -7.74
CA CYS A 205 -9.75 -0.57 -7.10
C CYS A 205 -10.20 0.33 -5.96
N ILE A 206 -9.32 0.44 -4.97
CA ILE A 206 -9.34 1.44 -3.92
C ILE A 206 -7.94 2.05 -3.82
N ALA A 207 -7.84 3.37 -3.71
CA ALA A 207 -6.57 4.06 -3.60
C ALA A 207 -6.54 5.02 -2.41
N PHE A 208 -5.42 5.06 -1.70
CA PHE A 208 -5.24 5.88 -0.51
C PHE A 208 -3.78 6.28 -0.33
N ASP A 209 -3.56 7.29 0.49
CA ASP A 209 -2.24 7.71 0.97
C ASP A 209 -1.95 6.94 2.27
N ASP A 210 -1.01 6.01 2.22
CA ASP A 210 -0.64 5.17 3.37
C ASP A 210 0.16 5.91 4.43
N SER A 211 0.58 7.14 4.17
CA SER A 211 1.17 8.02 5.19
C SER A 211 0.14 8.47 6.24
N PHE A 212 -1.15 8.38 5.91
CA PHE A 212 -2.22 8.46 6.90
C PHE A 212 -2.35 7.15 7.68
N GLU A 213 -2.71 7.25 8.94
CA GLU A 213 -3.02 6.07 9.74
C GLU A 213 -4.10 5.23 9.07
N HIS A 214 -3.78 3.97 8.83
CA HIS A 214 -4.69 3.03 8.19
C HIS A 214 -4.63 1.65 8.85
N GLU A 215 -5.68 0.88 8.67
CA GLU A 215 -5.82 -0.50 9.15
C GLU A 215 -6.71 -1.31 8.22
N VAL A 216 -6.54 -2.63 8.23
CA VAL A 216 -7.39 -3.56 7.48
C VAL A 216 -8.06 -4.52 8.44
N ARG A 217 -9.38 -4.67 8.36
CA ARG A 217 -10.14 -5.71 9.03
C ARG A 217 -10.81 -6.61 8.01
N HIS A 218 -10.68 -7.90 8.21
CA HIS A 218 -11.38 -8.88 7.42
C HIS A 218 -12.30 -9.69 8.34
N LEU A 219 -13.55 -9.28 8.43
CA LEU A 219 -14.57 -9.85 9.32
C LEU A 219 -15.29 -11.04 8.69
N GLY A 220 -15.12 -11.26 7.39
CA GLY A 220 -15.76 -12.33 6.63
C GLY A 220 -15.00 -13.65 6.71
N ALA A 221 -15.55 -14.67 6.07
CA ALA A 221 -14.94 -15.99 5.90
C ALA A 221 -14.08 -16.04 4.63
N GLY A 222 -13.11 -16.95 4.63
CA GLY A 222 -12.20 -17.17 3.50
C GLY A 222 -11.14 -16.08 3.34
N PRO A 223 -10.19 -16.25 2.42
CA PRO A 223 -9.11 -15.31 2.22
C PRO A 223 -9.51 -14.12 1.35
N ARG A 224 -9.18 -12.90 1.79
CA ARG A 224 -9.19 -11.72 0.92
C ARG A 224 -7.85 -11.62 0.20
N ALA A 225 -7.89 -11.52 -1.13
CA ALA A 225 -6.71 -11.33 -1.96
C ALA A 225 -6.80 -10.05 -2.79
N THR A 226 -5.77 -9.22 -2.71
CA THR A 226 -5.65 -7.98 -3.51
C THR A 226 -4.29 -7.93 -4.18
N LEU A 227 -4.21 -7.31 -5.36
CA LEU A 227 -2.96 -6.83 -5.93
C LEU A 227 -2.71 -5.43 -5.38
N VAL A 228 -1.63 -5.29 -4.63
CA VAL A 228 -1.19 -4.03 -4.03
C VAL A 228 -0.15 -3.39 -4.93
N VAL A 229 -0.39 -2.16 -5.32
CA VAL A 229 0.51 -1.38 -6.18
C VAL A 229 0.86 -0.09 -5.46
N GLN A 230 2.13 0.14 -5.17
CA GLN A 230 2.63 1.41 -4.67
C GLN A 230 3.10 2.25 -5.84
N VAL A 231 2.54 3.44 -6.00
CA VAL A 231 2.88 4.39 -7.08
C VAL A 231 3.42 5.69 -6.50
N VAL A 232 4.29 6.37 -7.24
CA VAL A 232 4.79 7.69 -6.85
C VAL A 232 3.63 8.68 -6.72
N HIS A 233 3.71 9.53 -5.70
CA HIS A 233 2.71 10.56 -5.46
C HIS A 233 2.51 11.45 -6.70
N PRO A 234 1.26 11.80 -7.09
CA PRO A 234 0.98 12.60 -8.28
C PRO A 234 1.80 13.88 -8.41
N ASP A 235 2.00 14.58 -7.31
CA ASP A 235 2.72 15.85 -7.29
C ASP A 235 4.25 15.72 -7.47
N LEU A 236 4.78 14.48 -7.43
CA LEU A 236 6.22 14.19 -7.61
C LEU A 236 6.55 13.59 -8.98
N ARG A 237 5.59 13.44 -9.88
CA ARG A 237 5.79 12.69 -11.13
C ARG A 237 6.76 13.34 -12.10
N GLY A 238 6.79 14.68 -12.16
CA GLY A 238 7.74 15.41 -13.00
C GLY A 238 9.19 15.26 -12.57
N ASP A 239 9.41 15.10 -11.26
CA ASP A 239 10.74 15.12 -10.63
C ASP A 239 11.21 13.74 -10.19
N TYR A 240 10.51 12.67 -10.58
CA TYR A 240 10.76 11.32 -10.06
C TYR A 240 12.20 10.85 -10.29
N TYR A 241 12.77 11.12 -11.46
CA TYR A 241 14.14 10.74 -11.78
C TYR A 241 15.17 11.56 -11.01
N ASP A 242 14.94 12.85 -10.85
CA ASP A 242 15.78 13.73 -10.03
C ASP A 242 15.76 13.33 -8.55
N PHE A 243 14.66 12.74 -8.12
CA PHE A 243 14.45 12.35 -6.74
C PHE A 243 15.14 11.03 -6.37
N MET A 244 15.21 10.07 -7.27
CA MET A 244 15.85 8.76 -7.04
C MET A 244 17.38 8.84 -7.15
N THR A 245 17.90 9.90 -7.74
CA THR A 245 19.35 10.14 -7.93
C THR A 245 19.98 11.05 -6.89
N ARG A 246 19.19 11.59 -5.98
CA ARG A 246 19.63 12.40 -4.81
C ARG A 246 19.41 11.62 -3.51
#